data_15afffaa07a8b827d0233f287d4f69b9
#
_entry.id   15afffaa07a8b827d0233f287d4f69b9
#
_cell.length_a   1.000
_cell.length_b   1.000
_cell.length_c   1.000
_cell.angle_alpha   90.00
_cell.angle_beta   90.00
_cell.angle_gamma   90.00
#
_symmetry.space_group_name_H-M   'P 1'
#
loop_
_entity.id
_entity.type
_entity.pdbx_description
1 polymer ?
#
loop_
_entity_poly.entity_id
_entity_poly.type
_entity_poly.pdbx_seq_one_letter_code
_entity_poly.pdbx_strand_id
1 'polypeptide(L)'
;MLIDSHTHCRYSPDSKSDPEDNILAAIDRNIQVLAFTDHVDRVDNALDYVFDFDAYIKELNGLKERYKDKIDILIGCEMGLNPSMNRVIEPAMADDRFDFFIGSMHTLDNQDVASTIRRMTGDFLDYYLHYYEEMFNAVESTKGFHVLGHMDYVDRYLTDKSMIPKFVRYRDIVAAVLKSVIQKNIVVEYNTGGFFRGLPYGNPKDDILKLYRDLGGERICLSSDAHFPAHIGRGFSEAREHLKALGFQHLTYFKNKQPIEVPLK
;
A
#
# COMPACT_ATOMS: atom_id res chain seq x y z
N MET A 1 11.16 -14.22 -9.26
CA MET A 1 11.11 -13.89 -7.82
C MET A 1 9.69 -13.51 -7.47
N LEU A 2 9.15 -14.01 -6.36
CA LEU A 2 7.88 -13.57 -5.78
C LEU A 2 8.19 -12.69 -4.57
N ILE A 3 7.54 -11.53 -4.51
CA ILE A 3 7.76 -10.50 -3.49
C ILE A 3 6.40 -10.05 -3.01
N ASP A 4 6.18 -10.05 -1.69
CA ASP A 4 5.03 -9.44 -1.08
C ASP A 4 5.49 -8.19 -0.31
N SER A 5 5.20 -7.02 -0.87
CA SER A 5 5.73 -5.76 -0.39
C SER A 5 4.86 -5.09 0.67
N HIS A 6 3.73 -5.70 1.08
CA HIS A 6 2.78 -5.10 2.01
C HIS A 6 2.02 -6.17 2.77
N THR A 7 2.39 -6.36 4.04
CA THR A 7 1.72 -7.30 4.94
C THR A 7 1.70 -6.79 6.37
N HIS A 8 0.70 -7.23 7.14
CA HIS A 8 0.46 -6.84 8.51
C HIS A 8 0.55 -8.00 9.47
N CYS A 9 0.97 -7.70 10.68
CA CYS A 9 0.96 -8.65 11.79
C CYS A 9 0.34 -8.02 13.04
N ARG A 10 0.51 -8.63 14.20
CA ARG A 10 -0.10 -8.16 15.46
C ARG A 10 0.31 -6.74 15.90
N TYR A 11 1.25 -6.11 15.21
CA TYR A 11 1.59 -4.70 15.42
C TYR A 11 0.63 -3.73 14.72
N SER A 12 -0.26 -4.23 13.86
CA SER A 12 -1.39 -3.47 13.31
C SER A 12 -2.65 -3.67 14.14
N PRO A 13 -3.52 -2.67 14.33
CA PRO A 13 -4.69 -2.75 15.19
C PRO A 13 -5.74 -3.75 14.68
N ASP A 14 -5.72 -4.04 13.39
CA ASP A 14 -6.68 -4.89 12.67
C ASP A 14 -6.11 -6.25 12.25
N SER A 15 -4.89 -6.57 12.67
CA SER A 15 -4.29 -7.90 12.49
C SER A 15 -3.96 -8.56 13.84
N LYS A 16 -4.16 -9.87 13.90
CA LYS A 16 -3.77 -10.72 15.04
C LYS A 16 -2.72 -11.75 14.65
N SER A 17 -2.19 -11.66 13.43
CA SER A 17 -1.21 -12.61 12.92
C SER A 17 0.10 -12.53 13.70
N ASP A 18 0.62 -13.68 14.10
CA ASP A 18 2.01 -13.75 14.53
C ASP A 18 2.93 -13.52 13.32
N PRO A 19 3.97 -12.68 13.41
CA PRO A 19 4.88 -12.46 12.30
C PRO A 19 5.58 -13.76 11.84
N GLU A 20 5.84 -14.72 12.73
CA GLU A 20 6.42 -16.00 12.35
C GLU A 20 5.45 -16.84 11.51
N ASP A 21 4.15 -16.83 11.80
CA ASP A 21 3.12 -17.51 11.00
C ASP A 21 3.04 -16.92 9.58
N ASN A 22 3.18 -15.59 9.45
CA ASN A 22 3.23 -14.92 8.15
C ASN A 22 4.47 -15.37 7.35
N ILE A 23 5.64 -15.47 7.99
CA ILE A 23 6.87 -15.93 7.36
C ILE A 23 6.73 -17.38 6.87
N LEU A 24 6.19 -18.26 7.70
CA LEU A 24 5.97 -19.66 7.33
C LEU A 24 5.01 -19.78 6.14
N ALA A 25 3.92 -19.01 6.14
CA ALA A 25 2.98 -18.96 5.03
C ALA A 25 3.61 -18.42 3.73
N ALA A 26 4.51 -17.44 3.83
CA ALA A 26 5.27 -16.93 2.69
C ALA A 26 6.24 -17.98 2.11
N ILE A 27 6.95 -18.69 2.97
CA ILE A 27 7.86 -19.78 2.57
C ILE A 27 7.08 -20.90 1.85
N ASP A 28 5.95 -21.33 2.41
CA ASP A 28 5.09 -22.37 1.81
C ASP A 28 4.56 -21.98 0.43
N ARG A 29 4.43 -20.68 0.14
CA ARG A 29 4.00 -20.14 -1.16
C ARG A 29 5.15 -19.74 -2.06
N ASN A 30 6.37 -20.11 -1.72
CA ASN A 30 7.59 -19.76 -2.46
C ASN A 30 7.75 -18.24 -2.67
N ILE A 31 7.37 -17.42 -1.71
CA ILE A 31 7.69 -15.99 -1.66
C ILE A 31 9.13 -15.86 -1.17
N GLN A 32 9.96 -15.15 -1.93
CA GLN A 32 11.38 -14.97 -1.61
C GLN A 32 11.66 -13.71 -0.81
N VAL A 33 10.76 -12.72 -0.89
CA VAL A 33 10.87 -11.46 -0.14
C VAL A 33 9.51 -11.13 0.48
N LEU A 34 9.48 -10.96 1.80
CA LEU A 34 8.28 -10.59 2.55
C LEU A 34 8.55 -9.29 3.32
N ALA A 35 7.72 -8.29 3.11
CA ALA A 35 7.78 -7.04 3.86
C ALA A 35 6.68 -6.98 4.93
N PHE A 36 7.07 -6.69 6.16
CA PHE A 36 6.14 -6.27 7.21
C PHE A 36 6.00 -4.76 7.15
N THR A 37 4.77 -4.26 7.11
CA THR A 37 4.44 -2.85 6.92
C THR A 37 3.26 -2.45 7.79
N ASP A 38 3.38 -2.75 9.08
CA ASP A 38 2.30 -2.51 10.04
C ASP A 38 1.90 -1.04 10.11
N HIS A 39 0.65 -0.77 10.45
CA HIS A 39 0.05 0.56 10.41
C HIS A 39 0.64 1.53 11.43
N VAL A 40 0.95 2.74 10.97
CA VAL A 40 1.08 3.94 11.78
C VAL A 40 0.11 4.97 11.21
N ASP A 41 -1.02 5.16 11.85
CA ASP A 41 -2.14 5.87 11.24
C ASP A 41 -2.98 6.64 12.26
N ARG A 42 -3.81 7.53 11.76
CA ARG A 42 -4.89 8.12 12.53
C ARG A 42 -6.15 7.27 12.41
N VAL A 43 -6.69 6.85 13.56
CA VAL A 43 -7.95 6.12 13.63
C VAL A 43 -9.00 7.06 14.20
N ASP A 44 -9.83 7.67 13.36
CA ASP A 44 -10.83 8.67 13.73
C ASP A 44 -10.28 9.93 14.45
N ASN A 45 -11.12 10.92 14.68
CA ASN A 45 -10.79 12.26 15.21
C ASN A 45 -10.00 12.31 16.54
N ALA A 46 -9.72 11.19 17.17
CA ALA A 46 -9.19 11.18 18.54
C ALA A 46 -7.98 10.25 18.79
N LEU A 47 -7.67 9.28 17.95
CA LEU A 47 -6.68 8.27 18.24
C LEU A 47 -5.68 8.10 17.10
N ASP A 48 -4.42 8.44 17.39
CA ASP A 48 -3.29 8.04 16.56
C ASP A 48 -2.88 6.61 16.97
N TYR A 49 -2.76 5.71 16.02
CA TYR A 49 -2.21 4.39 16.25
C TYR A 49 -0.72 4.40 15.92
N VAL A 50 0.07 4.16 16.94
CA VAL A 50 1.53 4.05 16.83
C VAL A 50 1.97 2.89 17.71
N PHE A 51 2.65 1.91 17.14
CA PHE A 51 3.21 0.80 17.89
C PHE A 51 4.64 1.09 18.38
N ASP A 52 5.17 0.26 19.27
CA ASP A 52 6.55 0.34 19.74
C ASP A 52 7.53 -0.10 18.63
N PHE A 53 8.18 0.85 17.98
CA PHE A 53 9.14 0.61 16.91
C PHE A 53 10.35 -0.22 17.35
N ASP A 54 10.83 -0.03 18.56
CA ASP A 54 12.01 -0.75 19.06
C ASP A 54 11.66 -2.24 19.27
N ALA A 55 10.49 -2.53 19.84
CA ALA A 55 10.01 -3.89 20.00
C ALA A 55 9.78 -4.58 18.64
N TYR A 56 9.14 -3.88 17.69
CA TYR A 56 8.88 -4.34 16.34
C TYR A 56 10.16 -4.69 15.59
N ILE A 57 11.09 -3.75 15.52
CA ILE A 57 12.36 -3.92 14.81
C ILE A 57 13.20 -5.04 15.45
N LYS A 58 13.23 -5.11 16.79
CA LYS A 58 13.95 -6.15 17.51
C LYS A 58 13.41 -7.54 17.20
N GLU A 59 12.10 -7.70 17.21
CA GLU A 59 11.46 -8.98 16.91
C GLU A 59 11.69 -9.40 15.47
N LEU A 60 11.41 -8.51 14.51
CA LEU A 60 11.58 -8.81 13.09
C LEU A 60 13.04 -9.08 12.72
N ASN A 61 14.01 -8.40 13.32
CA ASN A 61 15.43 -8.73 13.15
C ASN A 61 15.79 -10.11 13.69
N GLY A 62 15.21 -10.53 14.80
CA GLY A 62 15.36 -11.90 15.32
C GLY A 62 14.82 -12.96 14.36
N LEU A 63 13.67 -12.69 13.77
CA LEU A 63 13.07 -13.57 12.75
C LEU A 63 13.86 -13.53 11.43
N LYS A 64 14.31 -12.36 11.00
CA LYS A 64 15.17 -12.19 9.81
C LYS A 64 16.44 -13.02 9.91
N GLU A 65 17.12 -13.03 11.04
CA GLU A 65 18.30 -13.85 11.25
C GLU A 65 17.95 -15.37 11.28
N ARG A 66 16.82 -15.74 11.90
CA ARG A 66 16.38 -17.15 11.99
C ARG A 66 16.05 -17.75 10.62
N TYR A 67 15.45 -16.94 9.72
CA TYR A 67 14.95 -17.40 8.42
C TYR A 67 15.80 -16.96 7.22
N LYS A 68 16.97 -16.36 7.44
CA LYS A 68 17.83 -15.74 6.40
C LYS A 68 18.17 -16.62 5.21
N ASP A 69 18.24 -17.95 5.41
CA ASP A 69 18.55 -18.92 4.36
C ASP A 69 17.29 -19.37 3.58
N LYS A 70 16.10 -18.89 3.96
CA LYS A 70 14.82 -19.31 3.37
C LYS A 70 14.07 -18.16 2.71
N ILE A 71 14.11 -16.97 3.29
CA ILE A 71 13.34 -15.81 2.85
C ILE A 71 14.04 -14.51 3.28
N ASP A 72 14.01 -13.49 2.43
CA ASP A 72 14.45 -12.14 2.81
C ASP A 72 13.28 -11.39 3.45
N ILE A 73 13.46 -10.93 4.69
CA ILE A 73 12.45 -10.20 5.45
C ILE A 73 12.81 -8.72 5.43
N LEU A 74 11.85 -7.88 5.03
CA LEU A 74 11.97 -6.43 5.01
C LEU A 74 11.14 -5.83 6.12
N ILE A 75 11.66 -4.77 6.72
CA ILE A 75 11.03 -4.05 7.82
C ILE A 75 10.61 -2.67 7.32
N GLY A 76 9.33 -2.48 7.14
CA GLY A 76 8.73 -1.22 6.73
C GLY A 76 7.60 -0.79 7.66
N CYS A 77 6.91 0.26 7.28
CA CYS A 77 5.65 0.69 7.87
C CYS A 77 4.71 1.21 6.79
N GLU A 78 3.42 1.01 6.99
CA GLU A 78 2.39 1.73 6.26
C GLU A 78 1.95 2.95 7.07
N MET A 79 2.23 4.13 6.51
CA MET A 79 1.98 5.42 7.14
C MET A 79 0.71 6.05 6.59
N GLY A 80 -0.23 6.39 7.46
CA GLY A 80 -1.38 7.21 7.07
C GLY A 80 -0.93 8.59 6.61
N LEU A 81 -1.20 8.92 5.35
CA LEU A 81 -0.90 10.23 4.77
C LEU A 81 -1.89 11.27 5.29
N ASN A 82 -1.68 11.70 6.53
CA ASN A 82 -2.46 12.71 7.20
C ASN A 82 -1.51 13.77 7.77
N PRO A 83 -1.64 15.06 7.43
CA PRO A 83 -0.73 16.11 7.92
C PRO A 83 -0.62 16.18 9.44
N SER A 84 -1.66 15.77 10.17
CA SER A 84 -1.63 15.73 11.63
C SER A 84 -0.67 14.68 12.21
N MET A 85 -0.34 13.66 11.40
CA MET A 85 0.58 12.58 11.77
C MET A 85 2.05 12.91 11.50
N ASN A 86 2.37 13.98 10.76
CA ASN A 86 3.75 14.28 10.35
C ASN A 86 4.74 14.29 11.50
N ARG A 87 4.34 14.73 12.70
CA ARG A 87 5.21 14.69 13.90
C ARG A 87 5.66 13.30 14.33
N VAL A 88 4.88 12.28 13.96
CA VAL A 88 5.17 10.87 14.28
C VAL A 88 5.89 10.20 13.13
N ILE A 89 5.38 10.40 11.91
CA ILE A 89 5.88 9.69 10.73
C ILE A 89 7.23 10.23 10.24
N GLU A 90 7.48 11.55 10.31
CA GLU A 90 8.74 12.12 9.86
C GLU A 90 9.98 11.59 10.63
N PRO A 91 9.97 11.50 11.98
CA PRO A 91 11.07 10.87 12.70
C PRO A 91 11.24 9.38 12.38
N ALA A 92 10.13 8.65 12.20
CA ALA A 92 10.19 7.24 11.81
C ALA A 92 10.79 7.06 10.41
N MET A 93 10.42 7.92 9.44
CA MET A 93 10.99 7.88 8.10
C MET A 93 12.49 8.23 8.06
N ALA A 94 13.00 8.93 9.06
CA ALA A 94 14.42 9.21 9.23
C ALA A 94 15.19 8.04 9.85
N ASP A 95 14.50 7.06 10.47
CA ASP A 95 15.13 5.91 11.11
C ASP A 95 15.65 4.92 10.06
N ASP A 96 16.97 4.69 10.02
CA ASP A 96 17.64 3.82 9.04
C ASP A 96 17.47 2.33 9.34
N ARG A 97 16.80 1.98 10.43
CA ARG A 97 16.46 0.59 10.73
C ARG A 97 15.30 0.05 9.88
N PHE A 98 14.52 0.96 9.29
CA PHE A 98 13.46 0.60 8.34
C PHE A 98 13.99 0.52 6.90
N ASP A 99 13.55 -0.50 6.18
CA ASP A 99 13.87 -0.70 4.77
C ASP A 99 13.11 0.27 3.87
N PHE A 100 11.83 0.61 4.20
CA PHE A 100 11.00 1.54 3.42
C PHE A 100 9.69 1.89 4.12
N PHE A 101 8.94 2.81 3.50
CA PHE A 101 7.64 3.27 3.98
C PHE A 101 6.64 3.31 2.84
N ILE A 102 5.43 2.83 3.11
CA ILE A 102 4.24 3.00 2.26
C ILE A 102 3.47 4.21 2.79
N GLY A 103 3.01 5.08 1.92
CA GLY A 103 2.09 6.16 2.27
C GLY A 103 0.70 5.84 1.74
N SER A 104 -0.31 5.81 2.60
CA SER A 104 -1.67 5.42 2.26
C SER A 104 -2.71 6.41 2.76
N MET A 105 -3.76 6.64 1.97
CA MET A 105 -4.87 7.51 2.34
C MET A 105 -6.01 6.71 2.98
N HIS A 106 -5.96 6.57 4.31
CA HIS A 106 -7.01 5.89 5.09
C HIS A 106 -8.02 6.85 5.70
N THR A 107 -7.63 8.12 5.87
CA THR A 107 -8.49 9.17 6.41
C THR A 107 -8.64 10.32 5.43
N LEU A 108 -9.83 10.92 5.41
CA LEU A 108 -10.15 12.15 4.71
C LEU A 108 -10.81 13.09 5.71
N ASP A 109 -10.32 14.34 5.84
CA ASP A 109 -10.79 15.30 6.86
C ASP A 109 -10.75 14.72 8.29
N ASN A 110 -9.72 13.94 8.63
CA ASN A 110 -9.56 13.19 9.88
C ASN A 110 -10.68 12.16 10.17
N GLN A 111 -11.43 11.73 9.17
CA GLN A 111 -12.42 10.68 9.29
C GLN A 111 -11.99 9.45 8.49
N ASP A 112 -12.20 8.27 9.04
CA ASP A 112 -11.93 7.01 8.35
C ASP A 112 -12.73 6.90 7.05
N VAL A 113 -12.03 6.71 5.92
CA VAL A 113 -12.60 6.61 4.58
C VAL A 113 -13.57 5.45 4.48
N ALA A 114 -13.21 4.28 5.05
CA ALA A 114 -14.03 3.08 4.96
C ALA A 114 -15.38 3.25 5.65
N SER A 115 -15.39 3.80 6.86
CA SER A 115 -16.61 4.03 7.63
C SER A 115 -17.45 5.17 7.04
N THR A 116 -16.81 6.19 6.49
CA THR A 116 -17.51 7.33 5.84
C THR A 116 -18.23 6.87 4.59
N ILE A 117 -17.55 6.21 3.68
CA ILE A 117 -18.14 5.70 2.42
C ILE A 117 -19.31 4.75 2.68
N ARG A 118 -19.21 3.86 3.66
CA ARG A 118 -20.31 2.94 4.00
C ARG A 118 -21.58 3.61 4.47
N ARG A 119 -21.48 4.84 5.00
CA ARG A 119 -22.63 5.64 5.48
C ARG A 119 -23.17 6.59 4.43
N MET A 120 -22.39 6.89 3.39
CA MET A 120 -22.80 7.81 2.33
C MET A 120 -23.84 7.16 1.41
N THR A 121 -24.69 8.02 0.83
CA THR A 121 -25.70 7.66 -0.18
C THR A 121 -25.69 8.73 -1.27
N GLY A 122 -26.12 8.38 -2.48
CA GLY A 122 -26.22 9.32 -3.60
C GLY A 122 -25.00 9.32 -4.53
N ASP A 123 -24.65 10.47 -5.10
CA ASP A 123 -23.49 10.61 -5.99
C ASP A 123 -22.21 10.77 -5.16
N PHE A 124 -21.22 9.92 -5.46
CA PHE A 124 -19.94 9.90 -4.75
C PHE A 124 -18.86 10.75 -5.43
N LEU A 125 -19.17 11.41 -6.54
CA LEU A 125 -18.14 12.10 -7.33
C LEU A 125 -17.40 13.17 -6.54
N ASP A 126 -18.11 14.01 -5.80
CA ASP A 126 -17.50 15.11 -5.04
C ASP A 126 -16.56 14.55 -3.97
N TYR A 127 -16.93 13.41 -3.34
CA TYR A 127 -16.07 12.73 -2.39
C TYR A 127 -14.80 12.17 -3.07
N TYR A 128 -14.92 11.59 -4.28
CA TYR A 128 -13.78 11.11 -5.05
C TYR A 128 -12.84 12.23 -5.47
N LEU A 129 -13.38 13.34 -5.93
CA LEU A 129 -12.59 14.53 -6.28
C LEU A 129 -11.82 15.03 -5.06
N HIS A 130 -12.48 15.20 -3.93
CA HIS A 130 -11.86 15.63 -2.69
C HIS A 130 -10.82 14.62 -2.17
N TYR A 131 -11.11 13.32 -2.24
CA TYR A 131 -10.17 12.26 -1.86
C TYR A 131 -8.85 12.32 -2.66
N TYR A 132 -8.92 12.51 -3.98
CA TYR A 132 -7.74 12.62 -4.80
C TYR A 132 -7.06 14.00 -4.72
N GLU A 133 -7.78 15.07 -4.43
CA GLU A 133 -7.21 16.39 -4.12
C GLU A 133 -6.36 16.33 -2.84
N GLU A 134 -6.88 15.71 -1.79
CA GLU A 134 -6.13 15.54 -0.54
C GLU A 134 -4.97 14.54 -0.71
N MET A 135 -5.12 13.50 -1.53
CA MET A 135 -4.00 12.63 -1.89
C MET A 135 -2.90 13.40 -2.63
N PHE A 136 -3.26 14.27 -3.57
CA PHE A 136 -2.29 15.13 -4.24
C PHE A 136 -1.56 16.03 -3.24
N ASN A 137 -2.30 16.70 -2.36
CA ASN A 137 -1.72 17.56 -1.32
C ASN A 137 -0.79 16.77 -0.38
N ALA A 138 -1.18 15.55 0.00
CA ALA A 138 -0.37 14.68 0.84
C ALA A 138 0.92 14.23 0.13
N VAL A 139 0.83 13.82 -1.13
CA VAL A 139 2.01 13.45 -1.95
C VAL A 139 2.94 14.66 -2.13
N GLU A 140 2.39 15.87 -2.28
CA GLU A 140 3.21 17.09 -2.41
C GLU A 140 3.91 17.48 -1.09
N SER A 141 3.25 17.36 0.03
CA SER A 141 3.71 17.87 1.33
C SER A 141 4.52 16.88 2.16
N THR A 142 4.24 15.58 2.04
CA THR A 142 4.91 14.53 2.85
C THR A 142 6.17 14.03 2.15
N LYS A 143 7.27 13.92 2.91
CA LYS A 143 8.56 13.42 2.39
C LYS A 143 8.92 12.12 3.07
N GLY A 144 9.68 11.27 2.35
CA GLY A 144 10.32 10.10 2.94
C GLY A 144 9.57 8.79 2.80
N PHE A 145 8.34 8.77 2.27
CA PHE A 145 7.71 7.52 1.86
C PHE A 145 8.14 7.12 0.43
N HIS A 146 8.12 5.83 0.15
CA HIS A 146 8.70 5.23 -1.04
C HIS A 146 7.65 4.66 -2.00
N VAL A 147 6.52 4.26 -1.46
CA VAL A 147 5.42 3.62 -2.17
C VAL A 147 4.13 4.36 -1.88
N LEU A 148 3.33 4.67 -2.91
CA LEU A 148 1.95 5.12 -2.73
C LEU A 148 1.05 3.88 -2.71
N GLY A 149 0.47 3.59 -1.54
CA GLY A 149 -0.39 2.45 -1.30
C GLY A 149 -1.73 2.56 -2.00
N HIS A 150 -2.29 1.45 -2.43
CA HIS A 150 -3.66 1.22 -2.95
C HIS A 150 -4.49 2.49 -3.20
N MET A 151 -4.03 3.36 -4.11
CA MET A 151 -4.50 4.74 -4.28
C MET A 151 -6.00 4.92 -4.57
N ASP A 152 -6.72 3.86 -4.97
CA ASP A 152 -8.19 3.85 -5.08
C ASP A 152 -8.86 3.01 -3.97
N TYR A 153 -8.28 3.07 -2.77
CA TYR A 153 -8.77 2.42 -1.54
C TYR A 153 -10.26 2.67 -1.28
N VAL A 154 -10.74 3.86 -1.62
CA VAL A 154 -12.14 4.27 -1.53
C VAL A 154 -13.09 3.29 -2.24
N ASP A 155 -12.68 2.68 -3.36
CA ASP A 155 -13.50 1.74 -4.14
C ASP A 155 -13.85 0.47 -3.34
N ARG A 156 -12.98 0.07 -2.39
CA ARG A 156 -13.16 -1.14 -1.57
C ARG A 156 -14.42 -1.10 -0.71
N TYR A 157 -14.86 0.09 -0.32
CA TYR A 157 -15.85 0.27 0.75
C TYR A 157 -17.23 0.70 0.29
N LEU A 158 -17.44 1.04 -0.99
CA LEU A 158 -18.78 1.22 -1.53
C LEU A 158 -19.53 -0.12 -1.45
N THR A 159 -20.71 -0.10 -0.84
CA THR A 159 -21.57 -1.30 -0.74
C THR A 159 -22.02 -1.76 -2.12
N ASP A 160 -22.45 -0.80 -2.96
CA ASP A 160 -22.79 -1.03 -4.35
C ASP A 160 -21.66 -0.50 -5.25
N LYS A 161 -20.90 -1.42 -5.85
CA LYS A 161 -19.76 -1.09 -6.74
C LYS A 161 -20.18 -0.39 -8.03
N SER A 162 -21.46 -0.47 -8.43
CA SER A 162 -21.98 0.25 -9.58
C SER A 162 -22.03 1.77 -9.35
N MET A 163 -21.96 2.20 -8.10
CA MET A 163 -21.92 3.60 -7.70
C MET A 163 -20.53 4.24 -7.77
N ILE A 164 -19.49 3.46 -8.07
CA ILE A 164 -18.15 3.99 -8.32
C ILE A 164 -18.25 4.99 -9.49
N PRO A 165 -17.85 6.26 -9.32
CA PRO A 165 -17.94 7.26 -10.39
C PRO A 165 -17.13 6.83 -11.62
N LYS A 166 -17.62 7.18 -12.81
CA LYS A 166 -16.88 6.91 -14.05
C LYS A 166 -15.53 7.64 -14.00
N PHE A 167 -14.45 6.91 -14.27
CA PHE A 167 -13.06 7.40 -14.16
C PHE A 167 -12.84 8.73 -14.90
N VAL A 168 -13.43 8.91 -16.08
CA VAL A 168 -13.30 10.14 -16.87
C VAL A 168 -13.69 11.40 -16.11
N ARG A 169 -14.57 11.32 -15.08
CA ARG A 169 -15.05 12.45 -14.30
C ARG A 169 -14.02 12.98 -13.28
N TYR A 170 -13.05 12.17 -12.86
CA TYR A 170 -12.00 12.54 -11.91
C TYR A 170 -10.58 12.20 -12.42
N ARG A 171 -10.45 11.87 -13.71
CA ARG A 171 -9.19 11.53 -14.36
C ARG A 171 -8.11 12.59 -14.19
N ASP A 172 -8.48 13.86 -14.28
CA ASP A 172 -7.49 14.95 -14.31
C ASP A 172 -6.79 15.13 -12.95
N ILE A 173 -7.51 14.99 -11.84
CA ILE A 173 -6.90 15.02 -10.51
C ILE A 173 -6.05 13.76 -10.26
N VAL A 174 -6.48 12.58 -10.71
CA VAL A 174 -5.65 11.37 -10.65
C VAL A 174 -4.38 11.54 -11.48
N ALA A 175 -4.46 12.18 -12.66
CA ALA A 175 -3.29 12.49 -13.47
C ALA A 175 -2.32 13.44 -12.75
N ALA A 176 -2.81 14.38 -11.97
CA ALA A 176 -1.97 15.27 -11.16
C ALA A 176 -1.22 14.48 -10.07
N VAL A 177 -1.90 13.60 -9.35
CA VAL A 177 -1.29 12.70 -8.35
C VAL A 177 -0.18 11.86 -9.01
N LEU A 178 -0.50 11.18 -10.12
CA LEU A 178 0.45 10.29 -10.80
C LEU A 178 1.68 11.03 -11.34
N LYS A 179 1.51 12.25 -11.86
CA LYS A 179 2.64 13.08 -12.29
C LYS A 179 3.56 13.44 -11.12
N SER A 180 2.98 13.80 -9.96
CA SER A 180 3.76 14.08 -8.76
C SER A 180 4.51 12.83 -8.29
N VAL A 181 3.85 11.68 -8.25
CA VAL A 181 4.44 10.37 -7.90
C VAL A 181 5.65 10.06 -8.80
N ILE A 182 5.49 10.23 -10.13
CA ILE A 182 6.57 10.00 -11.10
C ILE A 182 7.73 10.97 -10.86
N GLN A 183 7.46 12.26 -10.70
CA GLN A 183 8.48 13.29 -10.48
C GLN A 183 9.29 13.08 -9.21
N LYS A 184 8.63 12.55 -8.16
CA LYS A 184 9.25 12.28 -6.86
C LYS A 184 9.89 10.89 -6.77
N ASN A 185 9.84 10.09 -7.85
CA ASN A 185 10.31 8.70 -7.88
C ASN A 185 9.64 7.79 -6.84
N ILE A 186 8.40 8.09 -6.48
CA ILE A 186 7.56 7.23 -5.63
C ILE A 186 7.02 6.08 -6.50
N VAL A 187 7.01 4.87 -5.95
CA VAL A 187 6.51 3.68 -6.64
C VAL A 187 5.00 3.56 -6.40
N VAL A 188 4.24 3.21 -7.44
CA VAL A 188 2.81 2.90 -7.29
C VAL A 188 2.67 1.45 -6.83
N GLU A 189 1.84 1.21 -5.82
CA GLU A 189 1.48 -0.14 -5.41
C GLU A 189 0.41 -0.72 -6.34
N TYR A 190 0.54 -2.01 -6.70
CA TYR A 190 -0.56 -2.84 -7.19
C TYR A 190 -0.93 -3.86 -6.11
N ASN A 191 -2.03 -3.60 -5.44
CA ASN A 191 -2.48 -4.32 -4.26
C ASN A 191 -3.60 -5.29 -4.61
N THR A 192 -3.38 -6.59 -4.38
CA THR A 192 -4.36 -7.63 -4.72
C THR A 192 -5.55 -7.69 -3.77
N GLY A 193 -5.50 -6.98 -2.63
CA GLY A 193 -6.60 -6.93 -1.67
C GLY A 193 -7.94 -6.50 -2.26
N GLY A 194 -7.94 -5.70 -3.34
CA GLY A 194 -9.15 -5.28 -4.05
C GLY A 194 -10.01 -6.45 -4.54
N PHE A 195 -9.38 -7.47 -5.13
CA PHE A 195 -10.09 -8.68 -5.62
C PHE A 195 -10.89 -9.39 -4.53
N PHE A 196 -10.44 -9.29 -3.28
CA PHE A 196 -11.05 -9.97 -2.15
C PHE A 196 -12.00 -9.09 -1.34
N ARG A 197 -12.23 -7.87 -1.84
CA ARG A 197 -13.20 -6.90 -1.30
C ARG A 197 -14.33 -6.61 -2.27
N GLY A 198 -14.59 -7.55 -3.19
CA GLY A 198 -15.69 -7.49 -4.14
C GLY A 198 -15.45 -6.58 -5.35
N LEU A 199 -14.20 -6.19 -5.60
CA LEU A 199 -13.81 -5.50 -6.82
C LEU A 199 -13.38 -6.51 -7.89
N PRO A 200 -13.61 -6.25 -9.17
CA PRO A 200 -13.11 -7.09 -10.26
C PRO A 200 -11.64 -6.81 -10.61
N TYR A 201 -10.93 -6.02 -9.79
CA TYR A 201 -9.54 -5.57 -10.01
C TYR A 201 -8.78 -5.45 -8.68
N GLY A 202 -7.46 -5.43 -8.78
CA GLY A 202 -6.58 -4.96 -7.70
C GLY A 202 -6.56 -3.43 -7.62
N ASN A 203 -5.98 -2.87 -6.55
CA ASN A 203 -5.85 -1.43 -6.38
C ASN A 203 -4.44 -0.96 -6.79
N PRO A 204 -4.33 -0.01 -7.73
CA PRO A 204 -5.42 0.69 -8.38
C PRO A 204 -5.98 -0.06 -9.60
N LYS A 205 -7.20 0.34 -10.01
CA LYS A 205 -7.88 -0.18 -11.20
C LYS A 205 -7.11 0.10 -12.50
N ASP A 206 -7.46 -0.65 -13.54
CA ASP A 206 -6.83 -0.58 -14.86
C ASP A 206 -6.78 0.81 -15.48
N ASP A 207 -7.85 1.61 -15.35
CA ASP A 207 -7.87 2.97 -15.90
C ASP A 207 -6.76 3.84 -15.30
N ILE A 208 -6.46 3.65 -14.01
CA ILE A 208 -5.38 4.36 -13.33
C ILE A 208 -4.02 3.82 -13.77
N LEU A 209 -3.85 2.49 -13.84
CA LEU A 209 -2.60 1.88 -14.29
C LEU A 209 -2.26 2.23 -15.73
N LYS A 210 -3.24 2.25 -16.64
CA LYS A 210 -3.07 2.70 -18.02
C LYS A 210 -2.66 4.16 -18.08
N LEU A 211 -3.35 5.03 -17.32
CA LEU A 211 -2.98 6.45 -17.23
C LEU A 211 -1.56 6.62 -16.68
N TYR A 212 -1.17 5.83 -15.66
CA TYR A 212 0.18 5.86 -15.11
C TYR A 212 1.23 5.53 -16.18
N ARG A 213 0.99 4.46 -16.97
CA ARG A 213 1.86 4.09 -18.12
C ARG A 213 1.91 5.19 -19.19
N ASP A 214 0.76 5.76 -19.57
CA ASP A 214 0.66 6.84 -20.55
C ASP A 214 1.43 8.10 -20.13
N LEU A 215 1.52 8.35 -18.82
CA LEU A 215 2.30 9.45 -18.24
C LEU A 215 3.81 9.14 -18.09
N GLY A 216 4.25 7.94 -18.48
CA GLY A 216 5.64 7.50 -18.39
C GLY A 216 6.00 6.82 -17.07
N GLY A 217 5.00 6.40 -16.27
CA GLY A 217 5.22 5.64 -15.05
C GLY A 217 5.63 4.20 -15.37
N GLU A 218 6.70 3.72 -14.74
CA GLU A 218 7.26 2.39 -14.99
C GLU A 218 7.40 1.55 -13.71
N ARG A 219 7.60 2.21 -12.57
CA ARG A 219 7.85 1.55 -11.29
C ARG A 219 6.57 1.16 -10.59
N ILE A 220 6.41 -0.13 -10.33
CA ILE A 220 5.26 -0.69 -9.64
C ILE A 220 5.73 -1.75 -8.65
N CYS A 221 5.15 -1.82 -7.45
CA CYS A 221 5.33 -2.94 -6.55
C CYS A 221 4.06 -3.80 -6.52
N LEU A 222 4.20 -5.06 -6.09
CA LEU A 222 3.10 -6.01 -5.94
C LEU A 222 2.95 -6.34 -4.46
N SER A 223 1.70 -6.39 -3.99
CA SER A 223 1.40 -6.62 -2.59
C SER A 223 0.08 -7.34 -2.38
N SER A 224 -0.03 -8.04 -1.26
CA SER A 224 -1.28 -8.70 -0.85
C SER A 224 -2.11 -7.90 0.14
N ASP A 225 -1.47 -7.00 0.91
CA ASP A 225 -2.09 -6.29 2.03
C ASP A 225 -2.71 -7.30 3.03
N ALA A 226 -1.94 -8.36 3.29
CA ALA A 226 -2.40 -9.49 4.07
C ALA A 226 -2.39 -9.18 5.56
N HIS A 227 -3.54 -9.35 6.21
CA HIS A 227 -3.74 -9.24 7.65
C HIS A 227 -3.86 -10.63 8.32
N PHE A 228 -3.73 -11.70 7.52
CA PHE A 228 -3.77 -13.09 7.97
C PHE A 228 -2.80 -13.93 7.14
N PRO A 229 -2.14 -14.95 7.72
CA PRO A 229 -1.19 -15.80 6.99
C PRO A 229 -1.78 -16.43 5.73
N ALA A 230 -3.09 -16.76 5.75
CA ALA A 230 -3.80 -17.33 4.62
C ALA A 230 -3.88 -16.40 3.39
N HIS A 231 -3.69 -15.10 3.58
CA HIS A 231 -3.81 -14.09 2.51
C HIS A 231 -2.47 -13.67 1.90
N ILE A 232 -1.34 -14.05 2.47
CA ILE A 232 0.01 -13.74 1.97
C ILE A 232 0.16 -14.21 0.52
N GLY A 233 0.54 -13.30 -0.38
CA GLY A 233 0.73 -13.60 -1.81
C GLY A 233 -0.54 -14.00 -2.58
N ARG A 234 -1.72 -13.81 -2.00
CA ARG A 234 -2.99 -14.18 -2.62
C ARG A 234 -3.24 -13.39 -3.90
N GLY A 235 -3.55 -14.09 -5.00
CA GLY A 235 -3.82 -13.48 -6.30
C GLY A 235 -2.58 -13.02 -7.08
N PHE A 236 -1.37 -13.37 -6.66
CA PHE A 236 -0.12 -12.90 -7.29
C PHE A 236 0.10 -13.47 -8.68
N SER A 237 -0.33 -14.72 -8.95
CA SER A 237 -0.21 -15.30 -10.28
C SER A 237 -0.96 -14.47 -11.31
N GLU A 238 -2.24 -14.22 -11.06
CA GLU A 238 -3.13 -13.44 -11.90
C GLU A 238 -2.68 -11.97 -12.00
N ALA A 239 -2.29 -11.38 -10.88
CA ALA A 239 -1.79 -10.00 -10.83
C ALA A 239 -0.54 -9.79 -11.68
N ARG A 240 0.41 -10.74 -11.67
CA ARG A 240 1.63 -10.67 -12.48
C ARG A 240 1.34 -10.73 -13.97
N GLU A 241 0.51 -11.67 -14.39
CA GLU A 241 0.09 -11.76 -15.81
C GLU A 241 -0.67 -10.51 -16.24
N HIS A 242 -1.50 -9.97 -15.38
CA HIS A 242 -2.22 -8.74 -15.62
C HIS A 242 -1.27 -7.53 -15.79
N LEU A 243 -0.31 -7.34 -14.89
CA LEU A 243 0.68 -6.28 -14.99
C LEU A 243 1.53 -6.39 -16.26
N LYS A 244 1.92 -7.61 -16.67
CA LYS A 244 2.60 -7.84 -17.95
C LYS A 244 1.73 -7.39 -19.13
N ALA A 245 0.45 -7.75 -19.13
CA ALA A 245 -0.49 -7.36 -20.19
C ALA A 245 -0.65 -5.82 -20.29
N LEU A 246 -0.48 -5.09 -19.17
CA LEU A 246 -0.44 -3.63 -19.12
C LEU A 246 0.93 -3.03 -19.48
N GLY A 247 1.93 -3.88 -19.83
CA GLY A 247 3.24 -3.45 -20.32
C GLY A 247 4.29 -3.19 -19.23
N PHE A 248 4.04 -3.56 -17.98
CA PHE A 248 5.07 -3.51 -16.94
C PHE A 248 6.07 -4.65 -17.15
N GLN A 249 7.36 -4.34 -17.01
CA GLN A 249 8.44 -5.30 -17.23
C GLN A 249 9.14 -5.72 -15.95
N HIS A 250 9.05 -4.90 -14.91
CA HIS A 250 9.72 -5.11 -13.63
C HIS A 250 8.74 -4.84 -12.47
N LEU A 251 8.98 -5.51 -11.35
CA LEU A 251 8.46 -5.12 -10.04
C LEU A 251 9.58 -4.41 -9.29
N THR A 252 9.22 -3.38 -8.52
CA THR A 252 10.14 -2.66 -7.65
C THR A 252 9.82 -2.97 -6.20
N TYR A 253 10.83 -3.30 -5.40
CA TYR A 253 10.74 -3.35 -3.96
C TYR A 253 11.90 -2.54 -3.34
N PHE A 254 11.86 -2.31 -2.04
CA PHE A 254 12.87 -1.48 -1.38
C PHE A 254 13.61 -2.29 -0.31
N LYS A 255 14.93 -2.07 -0.21
CA LYS A 255 15.77 -2.57 0.86
C LYS A 255 16.76 -1.47 1.26
N ASN A 256 16.88 -1.19 2.55
CA ASN A 256 17.70 -0.08 3.05
C ASN A 256 17.38 1.26 2.33
N LYS A 257 16.10 1.54 2.13
CA LYS A 257 15.58 2.71 1.40
C LYS A 257 16.01 2.83 -0.07
N GLN A 258 16.59 1.78 -0.65
CA GLN A 258 17.01 1.76 -2.05
C GLN A 258 16.07 0.89 -2.89
N PRO A 259 15.61 1.38 -4.05
CA PRO A 259 14.77 0.60 -4.94
C PRO A 259 15.57 -0.53 -5.61
N ILE A 260 14.97 -1.71 -5.66
CA ILE A 260 15.50 -2.88 -6.36
C ILE A 260 14.45 -3.33 -7.37
N GLU A 261 14.86 -3.38 -8.64
CA GLU A 261 13.99 -3.84 -9.72
C GLU A 261 14.25 -5.30 -10.05
N VAL A 262 13.17 -6.08 -10.18
CA VAL A 262 13.23 -7.49 -10.58
C VAL A 262 12.33 -7.73 -11.78
N PRO A 263 12.76 -8.55 -12.75
CA PRO A 263 11.96 -8.84 -13.93
C PRO A 263 10.61 -9.47 -13.57
N LEU A 264 9.56 -8.96 -14.16
CA LEU A 264 8.21 -9.50 -14.11
C LEU A 264 8.09 -10.66 -15.12
N LYS A 265 8.70 -11.82 -14.74
CA LYS A 265 8.73 -13.04 -15.59
C LYS A 265 7.46 -13.85 -15.44
#